data_7619593c75ee4cf1138cb92a0e795ee1
#
_entry.id   7619593c75ee4cf1138cb92a0e795ee1
#
_cell.length_a   1.000
_cell.length_b   1.000
_cell.length_c   1.000
_cell.angle_alpha   90.00
_cell.angle_beta   90.00
_cell.angle_gamma   90.00
#
_symmetry.space_group_name_H-M   'P 1'
#
loop_
_entity.id
_entity.type
_entity.pdbx_description
1 polymer ?
#
loop_
_entity_poly.entity_id
_entity_poly.type
_entity_poly.pdbx_seq_one_letter_code
_entity_poly.pdbx_strand_id
1 'polypeptide(L)'
;RKICKEKLKLERFELPRKEALKFMEEREEPYKVELINDLPADAHISFYKQGEFTDLCAGPHLDSTGRIKGNGIKLTACNAAYWRGDSSRQTLQRIYGVAFPKKEELDAYLKEREEALKRDHNKLGRELEYFTTVDCIGQGLPILLPKGARVIQQLQRWVEDTEEKAGYLLTKTPLMAKRDLYKISGHWDHYLDGMFVLGDPYDETKECFALRPMTCPFQYQVYLNRQRSYRDLPMRLGETSTLFRNEDSGEMHGLIRVRQFTISEGHLVLRPDQLEEEFKGCLALAKYCLGTVGLLDKCTFRFSQWDPANPNNKYEGTAEQWDHAQSTMEKILKDLDVHYSIGIDEAAFYGPKLDIQYKNVYGKEDTLVTIQIDMLLAERFGMYYIDENGNKALPYIIHRTSLGCYERTLAYLIEEYAGALPTWLAPEQVRFLP
;
A
#
# COMPACT_ATOMS: atom_id res chain seq x y z
N ARG A 1 -29.43 13.20 -18.31
CA ARG A 1 -30.75 13.66 -17.82
C ARG A 1 -31.89 13.30 -18.79
N LYS A 2 -31.69 13.45 -20.11
CA LYS A 2 -32.72 13.07 -21.13
C LYS A 2 -33.02 11.58 -21.04
N ILE A 3 -32.02 10.71 -21.10
CA ILE A 3 -32.12 9.24 -21.01
C ILE A 3 -32.87 8.79 -19.72
N CYS A 4 -32.60 9.42 -18.56
CA CYS A 4 -33.30 9.11 -17.33
C CYS A 4 -34.82 9.43 -17.41
N LYS A 5 -35.19 10.49 -18.14
CA LYS A 5 -36.60 10.87 -18.34
C LYS A 5 -37.32 9.90 -19.29
N GLU A 6 -36.60 9.30 -20.23
CA GLU A 6 -37.15 8.35 -21.20
C GLU A 6 -37.51 6.99 -20.56
N LYS A 7 -37.01 6.71 -19.34
CA LYS A 7 -37.29 5.49 -18.58
C LYS A 7 -37.04 4.21 -19.36
N LEU A 8 -35.96 4.19 -20.12
CA LEU A 8 -35.59 3.03 -20.95
C LEU A 8 -35.34 1.81 -20.06
N LYS A 9 -35.80 0.65 -20.48
CA LYS A 9 -35.45 -0.60 -19.84
C LYS A 9 -34.02 -0.98 -20.14
N LEU A 10 -33.36 -1.64 -19.19
CA LEU A 10 -32.07 -2.30 -19.39
C LEU A 10 -32.32 -3.81 -19.43
N GLU A 11 -32.27 -4.37 -20.63
CA GLU A 11 -32.57 -5.76 -20.87
C GLU A 11 -31.26 -6.56 -20.97
N ARG A 12 -31.08 -7.53 -20.06
CA ARG A 12 -29.97 -8.47 -20.10
C ARG A 12 -30.28 -9.63 -21.03
N PHE A 13 -29.30 -9.99 -21.86
CA PHE A 13 -29.36 -11.22 -22.67
C PHE A 13 -27.96 -11.85 -22.77
N GLU A 14 -27.89 -13.11 -23.11
CA GLU A 14 -26.64 -13.86 -23.27
C GLU A 14 -26.55 -14.40 -24.70
N LEU A 15 -25.33 -14.48 -25.21
CA LEU A 15 -25.02 -15.10 -26.50
C LEU A 15 -23.88 -16.13 -26.32
N PRO A 16 -23.95 -17.26 -27.08
CA PRO A 16 -22.81 -18.15 -27.23
C PRO A 16 -21.60 -17.38 -27.79
N ARG A 17 -20.39 -17.76 -27.41
CA ARG A 17 -19.15 -17.03 -27.78
C ARG A 17 -19.07 -16.71 -29.28
N LYS A 18 -19.35 -17.65 -30.17
CA LYS A 18 -19.31 -17.41 -31.62
C LYS A 18 -20.28 -16.32 -32.08
N GLU A 19 -21.49 -16.34 -31.52
CA GLU A 19 -22.50 -15.32 -31.81
C GLU A 19 -22.13 -13.96 -31.20
N ALA A 20 -21.60 -13.96 -29.98
CA ALA A 20 -21.14 -12.77 -29.29
C ALA A 20 -19.99 -12.06 -30.06
N LEU A 21 -19.02 -12.83 -30.57
CA LEU A 21 -17.93 -12.30 -31.39
C LEU A 21 -18.50 -11.68 -32.68
N LYS A 22 -19.31 -12.44 -33.42
CA LYS A 22 -19.93 -11.95 -34.64
C LYS A 22 -20.77 -10.69 -34.41
N PHE A 23 -21.52 -10.65 -33.30
CA PHE A 23 -22.33 -9.51 -32.91
C PHE A 23 -21.52 -8.23 -32.66
N MET A 24 -20.33 -8.36 -32.07
CA MET A 24 -19.43 -7.24 -31.84
C MET A 24 -18.61 -6.84 -33.08
N GLU A 25 -18.23 -7.81 -33.92
CA GLU A 25 -17.57 -7.56 -35.21
C GLU A 25 -18.50 -6.76 -36.17
N GLU A 26 -19.78 -7.15 -36.29
CA GLU A 26 -20.77 -6.45 -37.08
C GLU A 26 -21.05 -5.01 -36.61
N ARG A 27 -20.70 -4.70 -35.36
CA ARG A 27 -20.82 -3.36 -34.76
C ARG A 27 -19.50 -2.56 -34.78
N GLU A 28 -18.46 -3.12 -35.37
CA GLU A 28 -17.13 -2.49 -35.43
C GLU A 28 -16.54 -2.16 -34.04
N GLU A 29 -16.75 -3.09 -33.05
CA GLU A 29 -16.31 -2.93 -31.67
C GLU A 29 -15.07 -3.81 -31.35
N PRO A 30 -13.86 -3.47 -31.90
CA PRO A 30 -12.69 -4.33 -31.83
C PRO A 30 -12.23 -4.58 -30.39
N TYR A 31 -12.39 -3.61 -29.49
CA TYR A 31 -12.02 -3.77 -28.07
C TYR A 31 -12.92 -4.79 -27.35
N LYS A 32 -14.21 -4.88 -27.73
CA LYS A 32 -15.13 -5.86 -27.17
C LYS A 32 -14.83 -7.26 -27.70
N VAL A 33 -14.46 -7.36 -28.97
CA VAL A 33 -13.98 -8.62 -29.57
C VAL A 33 -12.76 -9.14 -28.83
N GLU A 34 -11.77 -8.26 -28.56
CA GLU A 34 -10.59 -8.62 -27.77
C GLU A 34 -10.96 -9.09 -26.37
N LEU A 35 -11.84 -8.37 -25.66
CA LEU A 35 -12.30 -8.76 -24.33
C LEU A 35 -13.00 -10.11 -24.31
N ILE A 36 -13.84 -10.41 -25.30
CA ILE A 36 -14.53 -11.71 -25.39
C ILE A 36 -13.52 -12.85 -25.62
N ASN A 37 -12.50 -12.62 -26.44
CA ASN A 37 -11.48 -13.63 -26.72
C ASN A 37 -10.67 -14.00 -25.48
N ASP A 38 -10.45 -13.05 -24.58
CA ASP A 38 -9.67 -13.25 -23.36
C ASP A 38 -10.48 -13.88 -22.21
N LEU A 39 -11.80 -13.95 -22.32
CA LEU A 39 -12.62 -14.61 -21.31
C LEU A 39 -12.34 -16.13 -21.27
N PRO A 40 -12.42 -16.78 -20.09
CA PRO A 40 -12.35 -18.25 -19.97
C PRO A 40 -13.31 -18.95 -20.91
N ALA A 41 -12.98 -20.18 -21.35
CA ALA A 41 -13.76 -20.91 -22.37
C ALA A 41 -15.21 -21.17 -21.94
N ASP A 42 -15.44 -21.32 -20.64
CA ASP A 42 -16.75 -21.58 -19.98
C ASP A 42 -17.47 -20.30 -19.55
N ALA A 43 -16.93 -19.12 -19.82
CA ALA A 43 -17.52 -17.85 -19.40
C ALA A 43 -18.87 -17.61 -20.09
N HIS A 44 -19.86 -17.19 -19.31
CA HIS A 44 -21.15 -16.67 -19.79
C HIS A 44 -20.96 -15.25 -20.33
N ILE A 45 -21.26 -15.05 -21.62
CA ILE A 45 -21.08 -13.76 -22.28
C ILE A 45 -22.44 -13.05 -22.32
N SER A 46 -22.56 -12.03 -21.50
CA SER A 46 -23.78 -11.25 -21.34
C SER A 46 -23.67 -9.83 -21.89
N PHE A 47 -24.80 -9.33 -22.34
CA PHE A 47 -24.99 -8.00 -22.88
C PHE A 47 -26.15 -7.31 -22.18
N TYR A 48 -26.12 -5.98 -22.20
CA TYR A 48 -27.24 -5.15 -21.78
C TYR A 48 -27.67 -4.23 -22.91
N LYS A 49 -28.97 -4.23 -23.18
CA LYS A 49 -29.60 -3.38 -24.18
C LYS A 49 -30.41 -2.27 -23.51
N GLN A 50 -30.22 -1.05 -23.95
CA GLN A 50 -30.91 0.15 -23.50
C GLN A 50 -31.40 0.94 -24.72
N GLY A 51 -32.61 0.76 -25.15
CA GLY A 51 -33.08 1.34 -26.41
C GLY A 51 -32.26 0.82 -27.60
N GLU A 52 -31.62 1.72 -28.35
CA GLU A 52 -30.74 1.37 -29.48
C GLU A 52 -29.30 1.05 -29.05
N PHE A 53 -28.90 1.42 -27.83
CA PHE A 53 -27.58 1.14 -27.29
C PHE A 53 -27.50 -0.28 -26.71
N THR A 54 -26.46 -1.01 -27.07
CA THR A 54 -26.19 -2.35 -26.53
C THR A 54 -24.69 -2.48 -26.29
N ASP A 55 -24.31 -3.02 -25.12
CA ASP A 55 -22.90 -3.23 -24.77
C ASP A 55 -22.67 -4.54 -24.04
N LEU A 56 -21.43 -5.04 -24.16
CA LEU A 56 -20.92 -6.18 -23.40
C LEU A 56 -20.79 -5.79 -21.90
N CYS A 57 -21.48 -6.51 -21.02
CA CYS A 57 -21.42 -6.25 -19.61
C CYS A 57 -21.86 -7.45 -18.78
N ALA A 58 -21.12 -7.76 -17.71
CA ALA A 58 -21.49 -8.81 -16.77
C ALA A 58 -22.67 -8.41 -15.87
N GLY A 59 -22.88 -7.13 -15.62
CA GLY A 59 -23.89 -6.62 -14.69
C GLY A 59 -23.48 -6.74 -13.22
N PRO A 60 -24.41 -6.64 -12.26
CA PRO A 60 -25.83 -6.33 -12.48
C PRO A 60 -26.08 -4.86 -12.84
N HIS A 61 -27.22 -4.58 -13.46
CA HIS A 61 -27.70 -3.23 -13.73
C HIS A 61 -29.09 -3.00 -13.15
N LEU A 62 -29.48 -1.72 -13.09
CA LEU A 62 -30.86 -1.34 -12.82
C LEU A 62 -31.79 -1.86 -13.92
N ASP A 63 -33.04 -2.08 -13.60
CA ASP A 63 -34.07 -2.51 -14.56
C ASP A 63 -34.49 -1.40 -15.54
N SER A 64 -34.31 -0.15 -15.14
CA SER A 64 -34.67 1.00 -15.96
C SER A 64 -33.85 2.25 -15.60
N THR A 65 -33.53 3.05 -16.62
CA THR A 65 -32.93 4.38 -16.45
C THR A 65 -33.85 5.35 -15.69
N GLY A 66 -35.15 5.06 -15.61
CA GLY A 66 -36.12 5.84 -14.83
C GLY A 66 -35.92 5.78 -13.33
N ARG A 67 -35.19 4.79 -12.83
CA ARG A 67 -34.82 4.73 -11.41
C ARG A 67 -33.77 5.75 -11.01
N ILE A 68 -33.05 6.28 -11.98
CA ILE A 68 -32.00 7.26 -11.74
C ILE A 68 -32.56 8.67 -11.82
N LYS A 69 -32.42 9.44 -10.74
CA LYS A 69 -32.77 10.85 -10.74
C LYS A 69 -31.70 11.66 -11.50
N GLY A 70 -32.03 12.21 -12.64
CA GLY A 70 -31.09 12.93 -13.51
C GLY A 70 -30.43 14.16 -12.85
N ASN A 71 -30.94 14.67 -11.72
CA ASN A 71 -30.32 15.70 -10.92
C ASN A 71 -29.35 15.14 -9.85
N GLY A 72 -29.35 13.81 -9.63
CA GLY A 72 -28.43 13.13 -8.77
C GLY A 72 -27.15 12.66 -9.48
N ILE A 73 -26.95 12.98 -10.76
CA ILE A 73 -25.79 12.58 -11.55
C ILE A 73 -24.92 13.78 -11.90
N LYS A 74 -23.59 13.60 -11.81
CA LYS A 74 -22.58 14.56 -12.27
C LYS A 74 -21.44 13.83 -12.99
N LEU A 75 -21.13 14.25 -14.23
CA LEU A 75 -19.86 13.89 -14.88
C LEU A 75 -18.76 14.75 -14.27
N THR A 76 -17.67 14.14 -13.85
CA THR A 76 -16.63 14.79 -13.05
C THR A 76 -15.34 15.02 -13.81
N ALA A 77 -15.00 14.18 -14.79
CA ALA A 77 -13.81 14.31 -15.60
C ALA A 77 -13.94 13.53 -16.92
N CYS A 78 -13.10 13.91 -17.89
CA CYS A 78 -12.85 13.15 -19.11
C CYS A 78 -11.34 13.21 -19.38
N ASN A 79 -10.65 12.08 -19.24
CA ASN A 79 -9.20 12.01 -19.35
C ASN A 79 -8.78 10.96 -20.38
N ALA A 80 -7.59 11.15 -20.98
CA ALA A 80 -6.95 10.11 -21.78
C ALA A 80 -6.62 8.89 -20.92
N ALA A 81 -6.79 7.69 -21.48
CA ALA A 81 -6.41 6.44 -20.87
C ALA A 81 -5.94 5.46 -21.94
N TYR A 82 -4.80 4.84 -21.75
CA TYR A 82 -4.34 3.79 -22.65
C TYR A 82 -5.17 2.53 -22.51
N TRP A 83 -5.44 1.86 -23.63
CA TRP A 83 -6.14 0.58 -23.61
C TRP A 83 -5.35 -0.44 -22.76
N ARG A 84 -6.00 -1.00 -21.75
CA ARG A 84 -5.41 -1.92 -20.76
C ARG A 84 -4.21 -1.37 -19.98
N GLY A 85 -4.07 -0.06 -19.91
CA GLY A 85 -2.95 0.58 -19.20
C GLY A 85 -1.63 0.56 -19.97
N ASP A 86 -1.59 0.00 -21.18
CA ASP A 86 -0.39 -0.12 -21.99
C ASP A 86 -0.19 1.14 -22.85
N SER A 87 0.88 1.90 -22.56
CA SER A 87 1.20 3.16 -23.26
C SER A 87 1.58 2.97 -24.73
N SER A 88 1.88 1.77 -25.18
CA SER A 88 2.14 1.44 -26.59
C SER A 88 0.85 1.22 -27.40
N ARG A 89 -0.29 1.09 -26.73
CA ARG A 89 -1.61 0.85 -27.32
C ARG A 89 -2.41 2.15 -27.50
N GLN A 90 -3.60 2.02 -28.10
CA GLN A 90 -4.47 3.15 -28.40
C GLN A 90 -4.88 3.92 -27.14
N THR A 91 -4.90 5.24 -27.28
CA THR A 91 -5.43 6.13 -26.26
C THR A 91 -6.94 6.25 -26.41
N LEU A 92 -7.66 5.94 -25.35
CA LEU A 92 -9.11 6.09 -25.23
C LEU A 92 -9.46 7.29 -24.35
N GLN A 93 -10.70 7.73 -24.39
CA GLN A 93 -11.24 8.72 -23.47
C GLN A 93 -11.98 8.01 -22.33
N ARG A 94 -11.54 8.23 -21.10
CA ARG A 94 -12.19 7.71 -19.90
C ARG A 94 -13.04 8.80 -19.26
N ILE A 95 -14.36 8.59 -19.25
CA ILE A 95 -15.33 9.52 -18.67
C ILE A 95 -15.64 9.05 -17.23
N TYR A 96 -15.47 9.96 -16.28
CA TYR A 96 -15.78 9.74 -14.88
C TYR A 96 -17.07 10.44 -14.50
N GLY A 97 -17.85 9.81 -13.62
CA GLY A 97 -19.07 10.40 -13.10
C GLY A 97 -19.45 9.78 -11.77
N VAL A 98 -20.33 10.47 -11.06
CA VAL A 98 -20.91 10.01 -9.80
C VAL A 98 -22.42 10.08 -9.87
N ALA A 99 -23.10 9.19 -9.18
CA ALA A 99 -24.56 9.16 -9.09
C ALA A 99 -24.98 8.90 -7.64
N PHE A 100 -25.96 9.66 -7.19
CA PHE A 100 -26.57 9.57 -5.85
C PHE A 100 -28.07 9.45 -5.95
N PRO A 101 -28.74 8.79 -4.99
CA PRO A 101 -30.20 8.68 -4.95
C PRO A 101 -30.90 10.05 -4.81
N LYS A 102 -30.26 11.01 -4.12
CA LYS A 102 -30.78 12.35 -3.87
C LYS A 102 -29.80 13.42 -4.34
N LYS A 103 -30.35 14.56 -4.75
CA LYS A 103 -29.55 15.73 -5.17
C LYS A 103 -28.73 16.27 -3.99
N GLU A 104 -29.28 16.29 -2.80
CA GLU A 104 -28.64 16.81 -1.59
C GLU A 104 -27.37 16.01 -1.24
N GLU A 105 -27.40 14.69 -1.45
CA GLU A 105 -26.23 13.81 -1.26
C GLU A 105 -25.15 14.09 -2.33
N LEU A 106 -25.56 14.32 -3.57
CA LEU A 106 -24.63 14.74 -4.63
C LEU A 106 -23.99 16.10 -4.32
N ASP A 107 -24.80 17.07 -3.90
CA ASP A 107 -24.32 18.42 -3.59
C ASP A 107 -23.34 18.37 -2.39
N ALA A 108 -23.63 17.57 -1.35
CA ALA A 108 -22.71 17.34 -0.23
C ALA A 108 -21.39 16.71 -0.70
N TYR A 109 -21.45 15.64 -1.48
CA TYR A 109 -20.27 15.00 -2.06
C TYR A 109 -19.42 15.95 -2.92
N LEU A 110 -20.06 16.76 -3.76
CA LEU A 110 -19.34 17.72 -4.60
C LEU A 110 -18.65 18.80 -3.77
N LYS A 111 -19.27 19.24 -2.68
CA LYS A 111 -18.67 20.19 -1.73
C LYS A 111 -17.47 19.57 -1.00
N GLU A 112 -17.62 18.36 -0.49
CA GLU A 112 -16.50 17.62 0.13
C GLU A 112 -15.33 17.44 -0.86
N ARG A 113 -15.64 17.08 -2.11
CA ARG A 113 -14.61 16.94 -3.16
C ARG A 113 -13.92 18.27 -3.49
N GLU A 114 -14.66 19.37 -3.50
CA GLU A 114 -14.07 20.71 -3.70
C GLU A 114 -13.12 21.08 -2.57
N GLU A 115 -13.52 20.81 -1.32
CA GLU A 115 -12.65 21.03 -0.16
C GLU A 115 -11.43 20.11 -0.19
N ALA A 116 -11.60 18.83 -0.57
CA ALA A 116 -10.49 17.90 -0.78
C ALA A 116 -9.47 18.41 -1.80
N LEU A 117 -9.95 18.93 -2.95
CA LEU A 117 -9.08 19.50 -3.98
C LEU A 117 -8.29 20.73 -3.50
N LYS A 118 -8.82 21.50 -2.55
CA LYS A 118 -8.08 22.62 -1.93
C LYS A 118 -6.95 22.16 -1.04
N ARG A 119 -7.08 20.95 -0.46
CA ARG A 119 -6.12 20.35 0.47
C ARG A 119 -5.20 19.32 -0.17
N ASP A 120 -5.42 18.97 -1.44
CA ASP A 120 -4.65 17.95 -2.16
C ASP A 120 -3.14 18.24 -2.07
N HIS A 121 -2.38 17.25 -1.57
CA HIS A 121 -0.93 17.39 -1.36
C HIS A 121 -0.16 17.61 -2.66
N ASN A 122 -0.65 17.11 -3.83
CA ASN A 122 -0.01 17.36 -5.11
C ASN A 122 -0.08 18.83 -5.49
N LYS A 123 -1.23 19.47 -5.23
CA LYS A 123 -1.43 20.89 -5.47
C LYS A 123 -0.65 21.73 -4.48
N LEU A 124 -0.98 21.59 -3.20
CA LEU A 124 -0.37 22.38 -2.13
C LEU A 124 1.14 22.14 -2.01
N GLY A 125 1.59 20.90 -2.17
CA GLY A 125 3.00 20.55 -2.07
C GLY A 125 3.85 21.24 -3.15
N ARG A 126 3.31 21.43 -4.35
CA ARG A 126 3.96 22.16 -5.43
C ARG A 126 3.87 23.67 -5.22
N GLU A 127 2.69 24.20 -4.91
CA GLU A 127 2.46 25.63 -4.66
C GLU A 127 3.31 26.16 -3.49
N LEU A 128 3.46 25.36 -2.44
CA LEU A 128 4.25 25.68 -1.25
C LEU A 128 5.73 25.27 -1.35
N GLU A 129 6.14 24.74 -2.50
CA GLU A 129 7.53 24.33 -2.80
C GLU A 129 8.08 23.23 -1.86
N TYR A 130 7.24 22.22 -1.54
CA TYR A 130 7.69 21.06 -0.80
C TYR A 130 8.35 20.02 -1.72
N PHE A 131 7.79 19.78 -2.91
CA PHE A 131 8.33 18.85 -3.87
C PHE A 131 7.94 19.20 -5.31
N THR A 132 8.63 18.58 -6.25
CA THR A 132 8.30 18.63 -7.68
C THR A 132 8.58 17.29 -8.34
N THR A 133 8.12 17.12 -9.58
CA THR A 133 8.43 15.97 -10.44
C THR A 133 8.94 16.48 -11.77
N VAL A 134 9.91 15.80 -12.36
CA VAL A 134 10.54 16.19 -13.63
C VAL A 134 10.61 14.97 -14.54
N ASP A 135 10.18 15.09 -15.79
CA ASP A 135 10.05 13.99 -16.73
C ASP A 135 11.37 13.26 -17.00
N CYS A 136 12.48 13.98 -17.06
CA CYS A 136 13.81 13.37 -17.28
C CYS A 136 14.33 12.56 -16.09
N ILE A 137 13.75 12.71 -14.89
CA ILE A 137 14.04 11.87 -13.73
C ILE A 137 13.11 10.64 -13.71
N GLY A 138 11.84 10.85 -14.10
CA GLY A 138 10.86 9.78 -14.25
C GLY A 138 9.71 9.84 -13.24
N GLN A 139 8.65 9.11 -13.57
CA GLN A 139 7.46 9.03 -12.73
C GLN A 139 7.74 8.26 -11.42
N GLY A 140 7.11 8.69 -10.34
CA GLY A 140 7.27 8.06 -9.02
C GLY A 140 8.62 8.38 -8.34
N LEU A 141 9.40 9.32 -8.88
CA LEU A 141 10.68 9.79 -8.34
C LEU A 141 10.60 11.31 -8.06
N PRO A 142 9.87 11.73 -7.02
CA PRO A 142 9.74 13.13 -6.69
C PRO A 142 11.06 13.72 -6.18
N ILE A 143 11.30 14.99 -6.54
CA ILE A 143 12.37 15.79 -5.95
C ILE A 143 11.80 16.53 -4.74
N LEU A 144 12.34 16.28 -3.58
CA LEU A 144 12.06 17.10 -2.40
C LEU A 144 12.82 18.42 -2.52
N LEU A 145 12.07 19.51 -2.59
CA LEU A 145 12.64 20.85 -2.58
C LEU A 145 13.11 21.24 -1.16
N PRO A 146 13.87 22.31 -0.98
CA PRO A 146 14.47 22.63 0.33
C PRO A 146 13.50 22.63 1.51
N LYS A 147 12.25 23.10 1.32
CA LYS A 147 11.21 23.08 2.36
C LYS A 147 10.76 21.65 2.70
N GLY A 148 10.48 20.83 1.69
CA GLY A 148 10.09 19.43 1.89
C GLY A 148 11.22 18.60 2.50
N ALA A 149 12.43 18.77 2.00
CA ALA A 149 13.63 18.11 2.53
C ALA A 149 13.85 18.46 4.00
N ARG A 150 13.61 19.73 4.40
CA ARG A 150 13.73 20.18 5.78
C ARG A 150 12.70 19.50 6.69
N VAL A 151 11.44 19.38 6.25
CA VAL A 151 10.39 18.72 7.04
C VAL A 151 10.74 17.25 7.23
N ILE A 152 11.11 16.55 6.17
CA ILE A 152 11.49 15.12 6.25
C ILE A 152 12.71 14.94 7.16
N GLN A 153 13.74 15.78 7.05
CA GLN A 153 14.91 15.73 7.92
C GLN A 153 14.52 15.90 9.39
N GLN A 154 13.59 16.81 9.69
CA GLN A 154 13.11 17.04 11.05
C GLN A 154 12.36 15.82 11.59
N LEU A 155 11.49 15.22 10.76
CA LEU A 155 10.78 13.99 11.12
C LEU A 155 11.76 12.84 11.36
N GLN A 156 12.74 12.63 10.48
CA GLN A 156 13.74 11.56 10.60
C GLN A 156 14.52 11.67 11.91
N ARG A 157 15.08 12.85 12.20
CA ARG A 157 15.84 13.08 13.43
C ARG A 157 15.01 12.82 14.69
N TRP A 158 13.79 13.35 14.70
CA TRP A 158 12.90 13.16 15.84
C TRP A 158 12.49 11.69 16.02
N VAL A 159 12.21 10.95 14.94
CA VAL A 159 11.87 9.53 15.01
C VAL A 159 13.08 8.70 15.46
N GLU A 160 14.27 8.96 14.93
CA GLU A 160 15.51 8.28 15.33
C GLU A 160 15.80 8.49 16.82
N ASP A 161 15.71 9.74 17.31
CA ASP A 161 15.87 10.05 18.74
C ASP A 161 14.79 9.35 19.62
N THR A 162 13.59 9.20 19.10
CA THR A 162 12.50 8.55 19.80
C THR A 162 12.71 7.04 19.87
N GLU A 163 13.15 6.43 18.77
CA GLU A 163 13.51 5.02 18.68
C GLU A 163 14.69 4.69 19.60
N GLU A 164 15.74 5.51 19.61
CA GLU A 164 16.88 5.34 20.51
C GLU A 164 16.45 5.34 21.99
N LYS A 165 15.59 6.29 22.39
CA LYS A 165 15.01 6.34 23.74
C LYS A 165 14.15 5.13 24.08
N ALA A 166 13.53 4.49 23.09
CA ALA A 166 12.79 3.25 23.23
C ALA A 166 13.68 2.00 23.19
N GLY A 167 15.01 2.17 23.14
CA GLY A 167 16.00 1.10 23.20
C GLY A 167 16.28 0.42 21.86
N TYR A 168 15.97 1.08 20.73
CA TYR A 168 16.34 0.57 19.40
C TYR A 168 17.80 0.88 19.08
N LEU A 169 18.46 -0.09 18.48
CA LEU A 169 19.83 0.01 18.00
C LEU A 169 19.83 0.43 16.53
N LEU A 170 20.39 1.59 16.25
CA LEU A 170 20.45 2.11 14.89
C LEU A 170 21.37 1.25 14.02
N THR A 171 20.91 0.88 12.84
CA THR A 171 21.68 0.21 11.79
C THR A 171 21.75 1.07 10.53
N LYS A 172 22.74 0.79 9.69
CA LYS A 172 22.87 1.36 8.35
C LYS A 172 23.29 0.24 7.41
N THR A 173 22.41 -0.16 6.51
CA THR A 173 22.63 -1.29 5.62
C THR A 173 22.68 -0.84 4.16
N PRO A 174 23.29 -1.64 3.24
CA PRO A 174 23.40 -1.29 1.83
C PRO A 174 22.04 -1.15 1.14
N LEU A 175 21.99 -0.35 0.07
CA LEU A 175 20.78 -0.10 -0.72
C LEU A 175 20.48 -1.20 -1.73
N MET A 176 21.43 -2.11 -1.96
CA MET A 176 21.29 -3.24 -2.88
C MET A 176 22.01 -4.47 -2.37
N ALA A 177 21.60 -5.62 -2.84
CA ALA A 177 22.26 -6.91 -2.58
C ALA A 177 22.18 -7.81 -3.80
N LYS A 178 22.98 -8.89 -3.77
CA LYS A 178 22.88 -9.99 -4.73
C LYS A 178 21.51 -10.68 -4.62
N ARG A 179 21.03 -11.21 -5.74
CA ARG A 179 19.77 -11.97 -5.80
C ARG A 179 19.67 -13.08 -4.74
N ASP A 180 20.80 -13.67 -4.35
CA ASP A 180 20.83 -14.79 -3.40
C ASP A 180 20.21 -14.41 -2.04
N LEU A 181 20.44 -13.18 -1.57
CA LEU A 181 19.80 -12.67 -0.35
C LEU A 181 18.27 -12.66 -0.47
N TYR A 182 17.75 -12.25 -1.63
CA TYR A 182 16.32 -12.17 -1.89
C TYR A 182 15.69 -13.54 -2.18
N LYS A 183 16.47 -14.51 -2.70
CA LYS A 183 16.07 -15.92 -2.79
C LYS A 183 15.89 -16.54 -1.41
N ILE A 184 16.84 -16.34 -0.48
CA ILE A 184 16.73 -16.83 0.89
C ILE A 184 15.46 -16.27 1.56
N SER A 185 15.15 -15.00 1.38
CA SER A 185 13.98 -14.37 1.98
C SER A 185 12.65 -14.67 1.27
N GLY A 186 12.66 -15.33 0.10
CA GLY A 186 11.49 -15.60 -0.73
C GLY A 186 11.01 -14.42 -1.57
N HIS A 187 11.57 -13.24 -1.40
CA HIS A 187 11.12 -12.06 -2.17
C HIS A 187 11.43 -12.16 -3.65
N TRP A 188 12.47 -12.90 -4.05
CA TRP A 188 12.80 -13.11 -5.47
C TRP A 188 11.70 -13.87 -6.20
N ASP A 189 11.06 -14.83 -5.53
CA ASP A 189 10.03 -15.68 -6.11
C ASP A 189 8.64 -15.04 -6.09
N HIS A 190 8.36 -14.19 -5.09
CA HIS A 190 7.02 -13.62 -4.86
C HIS A 190 6.90 -12.15 -5.27
N TYR A 191 8.00 -11.44 -5.49
CA TYR A 191 7.97 -9.99 -5.65
C TYR A 191 8.92 -9.45 -6.73
N LEU A 192 9.41 -10.31 -7.64
CA LEU A 192 10.41 -9.94 -8.66
C LEU A 192 9.95 -8.75 -9.54
N ASP A 193 8.70 -8.75 -9.97
CA ASP A 193 8.13 -7.69 -10.82
C ASP A 193 8.11 -6.31 -10.10
N GLY A 194 8.05 -6.32 -8.78
CA GLY A 194 8.10 -5.12 -7.93
C GLY A 194 9.52 -4.67 -7.59
N MET A 195 10.57 -5.30 -8.12
CA MET A 195 11.96 -4.99 -7.83
C MET A 195 12.68 -4.31 -9.00
N PHE A 196 13.59 -3.39 -8.69
CA PHE A 196 14.57 -2.89 -9.67
C PHE A 196 15.77 -3.80 -9.70
N VAL A 197 15.93 -4.56 -10.78
CA VAL A 197 16.98 -5.55 -10.96
C VAL A 197 18.12 -4.99 -11.81
N LEU A 198 19.36 -5.26 -11.43
CA LEU A 198 20.58 -4.87 -12.10
C LEU A 198 21.28 -6.14 -12.63
N GLY A 199 21.10 -6.41 -13.91
CA GLY A 199 21.53 -7.64 -14.58
C GLY A 199 20.36 -8.45 -15.10
N ASP A 200 20.65 -9.68 -15.54
CA ASP A 200 19.61 -10.60 -16.02
C ASP A 200 19.10 -11.45 -14.84
N PRO A 201 17.81 -11.31 -14.44
CA PRO A 201 17.25 -12.08 -13.33
C PRO A 201 17.17 -13.58 -13.60
N TYR A 202 17.19 -14.00 -14.87
CA TYR A 202 17.03 -15.38 -15.30
C TYR A 202 18.36 -16.08 -15.65
N ASP A 203 19.45 -15.33 -15.84
CA ASP A 203 20.79 -15.89 -16.07
C ASP A 203 21.49 -16.17 -14.73
N GLU A 204 21.41 -17.41 -14.27
CA GLU A 204 22.04 -17.83 -13.02
C GLU A 204 23.58 -17.92 -13.09
N THR A 205 24.15 -17.88 -14.28
CA THR A 205 25.61 -17.94 -14.47
C THR A 205 26.28 -16.59 -14.21
N LYS A 206 25.52 -15.51 -14.21
CA LYS A 206 26.03 -14.16 -14.01
C LYS A 206 25.59 -13.57 -12.67
N GLU A 207 26.44 -12.70 -12.16
CA GLU A 207 26.11 -11.92 -10.96
C GLU A 207 24.95 -10.97 -11.28
N CYS A 208 23.93 -10.98 -10.40
CA CYS A 208 22.75 -10.14 -10.51
C CYS A 208 22.46 -9.51 -9.16
N PHE A 209 22.21 -8.21 -9.16
CA PHE A 209 21.83 -7.43 -7.98
C PHE A 209 20.41 -6.93 -8.11
N ALA A 210 19.82 -6.50 -6.99
CA ALA A 210 18.60 -5.71 -7.00
C ALA A 210 18.67 -4.60 -5.94
N LEU A 211 18.01 -3.47 -6.23
CA LEU A 211 17.75 -2.45 -5.24
C LEU A 211 16.75 -3.00 -4.21
N ARG A 212 16.97 -2.69 -2.95
CA ARG A 212 16.17 -3.28 -1.85
C ARG A 212 14.74 -2.75 -1.80
N PRO A 213 13.71 -3.60 -1.86
CA PRO A 213 12.32 -3.21 -1.63
C PRO A 213 11.92 -3.23 -0.14
N MET A 214 12.79 -3.79 0.74
CA MET A 214 12.64 -3.91 2.18
C MET A 214 14.00 -4.02 2.86
N THR A 215 14.07 -3.84 4.18
CA THR A 215 15.31 -3.85 4.97
C THR A 215 15.55 -5.17 5.71
N CYS A 216 14.51 -5.97 5.95
CA CYS A 216 14.57 -7.17 6.80
C CYS A 216 15.74 -8.11 6.48
N PRO A 217 16.03 -8.54 5.24
CA PRO A 217 17.11 -9.49 4.99
C PRO A 217 18.50 -8.96 5.40
N PHE A 218 18.67 -7.63 5.32
CA PHE A 218 19.93 -6.98 5.70
C PHE A 218 20.09 -6.95 7.23
N GLN A 219 19.05 -6.63 7.98
CA GLN A 219 19.11 -6.62 9.44
C GLN A 219 19.25 -8.03 10.01
N TYR A 220 18.78 -9.06 9.31
CA TYR A 220 19.08 -10.46 9.69
C TYR A 220 20.56 -10.77 9.59
N GLN A 221 21.29 -10.22 8.62
CA GLN A 221 22.75 -10.35 8.55
C GLN A 221 23.45 -9.62 9.73
N VAL A 222 22.87 -8.52 10.23
CA VAL A 222 23.37 -7.87 11.45
C VAL A 222 23.20 -8.79 12.67
N TYR A 223 22.07 -9.46 12.77
CA TYR A 223 21.85 -10.46 13.84
C TYR A 223 22.85 -11.63 13.72
N LEU A 224 23.05 -12.17 12.53
CA LEU A 224 23.90 -13.31 12.23
C LEU A 224 25.41 -13.02 12.35
N ASN A 225 25.81 -11.76 12.50
CA ASN A 225 27.22 -11.37 12.61
C ASN A 225 27.99 -12.07 13.74
N ARG A 226 27.29 -12.51 14.80
CA ARG A 226 27.84 -13.35 15.86
C ARG A 226 26.76 -14.26 16.44
N GLN A 227 27.20 -15.32 17.16
CA GLN A 227 26.28 -16.15 17.92
C GLN A 227 25.56 -15.32 19.00
N ARG A 228 24.25 -15.56 19.17
CA ARG A 228 23.41 -14.90 20.16
C ARG A 228 22.96 -15.85 21.24
N SER A 229 22.71 -15.32 22.42
CA SER A 229 22.12 -16.04 23.55
C SER A 229 20.78 -15.42 23.94
N TYR A 230 20.02 -16.10 24.78
CA TYR A 230 18.77 -15.56 25.34
C TYR A 230 18.94 -14.21 26.05
N ARG A 231 20.15 -13.89 26.54
CA ARG A 231 20.47 -12.63 27.20
C ARG A 231 20.63 -11.45 26.23
N ASP A 232 20.86 -11.74 24.94
CA ASP A 232 20.95 -10.73 23.89
C ASP A 232 19.56 -10.29 23.39
N LEU A 233 18.48 -10.99 23.83
CA LEU A 233 17.13 -10.76 23.35
C LEU A 233 16.23 -10.12 24.44
N PRO A 234 15.31 -9.20 24.08
CA PRO A 234 14.98 -8.81 22.71
C PRO A 234 16.05 -7.92 22.10
N MET A 235 16.36 -8.12 20.81
CA MET A 235 17.22 -7.24 20.04
C MET A 235 16.34 -6.36 19.14
N ARG A 236 16.26 -5.07 19.43
CA ARG A 236 15.48 -4.09 18.69
C ARG A 236 16.37 -3.35 17.71
N LEU A 237 16.28 -3.66 16.41
CA LEU A 237 17.04 -2.99 15.35
C LEU A 237 16.15 -1.95 14.67
N GLY A 238 16.67 -0.74 14.45
CA GLY A 238 16.00 0.35 13.75
C GLY A 238 16.85 0.87 12.60
N GLU A 239 16.21 1.34 11.53
CA GLU A 239 16.87 1.99 10.41
C GLU A 239 15.95 3.00 9.73
N THR A 240 16.44 4.20 9.50
CA THR A 240 15.88 5.10 8.49
C THR A 240 16.35 4.62 7.12
N SER A 241 15.49 3.84 6.48
CA SER A 241 15.82 3.07 5.27
C SER A 241 15.29 3.71 4.01
N THR A 242 16.15 3.83 2.99
CA THR A 242 15.70 4.14 1.62
C THR A 242 15.39 2.83 0.90
N LEU A 243 14.18 2.73 0.35
CA LEU A 243 13.65 1.56 -0.35
C LEU A 243 13.21 1.91 -1.77
N PHE A 244 13.19 0.89 -2.62
CA PHE A 244 12.86 1.03 -4.03
C PHE A 244 11.82 -0.02 -4.43
N ARG A 245 10.73 0.42 -5.06
CA ARG A 245 9.69 -0.47 -5.57
C ARG A 245 9.31 -0.08 -6.98
N ASN A 246 9.31 -1.03 -7.89
CA ASN A 246 8.93 -0.81 -9.29
C ASN A 246 7.40 -0.76 -9.39
N GLU A 247 6.81 0.31 -8.85
CA GLU A 247 5.36 0.53 -8.87
C GLU A 247 4.86 0.78 -10.29
N ASP A 248 3.68 0.25 -10.61
CA ASP A 248 3.03 0.50 -11.89
C ASP A 248 2.58 1.95 -12.04
N SER A 249 2.58 2.45 -13.29
CA SER A 249 2.24 3.85 -13.57
C SER A 249 0.85 4.26 -13.08
N GLY A 250 -0.11 3.33 -13.06
CA GLY A 250 -1.48 3.57 -12.58
C GLY A 250 -1.63 3.62 -11.06
N GLU A 251 -0.64 3.16 -10.31
CA GLU A 251 -0.68 3.11 -8.85
C GLU A 251 0.02 4.30 -8.18
N MET A 252 0.93 4.94 -8.91
CA MET A 252 1.69 6.08 -8.38
C MET A 252 0.81 7.28 -8.11
N HIS A 253 0.98 7.90 -6.94
CA HIS A 253 0.17 9.04 -6.51
C HIS A 253 0.97 10.03 -5.65
N GLY A 254 1.45 11.10 -6.25
CA GLY A 254 2.18 12.18 -5.57
C GLY A 254 3.31 11.67 -4.70
N LEU A 255 3.28 12.01 -3.40
CA LEU A 255 4.18 11.48 -2.37
C LEU A 255 3.61 10.25 -1.65
N ILE A 256 2.34 9.89 -1.86
CA ILE A 256 1.69 8.77 -1.16
C ILE A 256 2.21 7.43 -1.66
N ARG A 257 2.41 7.29 -2.99
CA ARG A 257 2.94 6.06 -3.60
C ARG A 257 3.97 6.40 -4.65
N VAL A 258 5.21 6.06 -4.37
CA VAL A 258 6.41 6.45 -5.13
C VAL A 258 7.34 5.25 -5.33
N ARG A 259 8.26 5.33 -6.27
CA ARG A 259 9.23 4.27 -6.60
C ARG A 259 10.45 4.26 -5.69
N GLN A 260 10.80 5.41 -5.13
CA GLN A 260 11.84 5.54 -4.11
C GLN A 260 11.28 6.30 -2.92
N PHE A 261 11.44 5.75 -1.74
CA PHE A 261 10.94 6.35 -0.50
C PHE A 261 11.83 6.02 0.69
N THR A 262 11.68 6.80 1.75
CA THR A 262 12.39 6.59 3.02
C THR A 262 11.39 6.20 4.09
N ILE A 263 11.73 5.20 4.90
CA ILE A 263 10.83 4.62 5.91
C ILE A 263 11.55 4.46 7.25
N SER A 264 10.82 4.69 8.35
CA SER A 264 11.26 4.33 9.69
C SER A 264 10.95 2.84 9.94
N GLU A 265 11.87 1.97 9.57
CA GLU A 265 11.68 0.52 9.64
C GLU A 265 12.55 -0.10 10.74
N GLY A 266 12.09 -1.18 11.33
CA GLY A 266 12.86 -1.92 12.29
C GLY A 266 12.36 -3.33 12.48
N HIS A 267 13.28 -4.18 12.97
CA HIS A 267 13.03 -5.58 13.21
C HIS A 267 13.46 -5.93 14.64
N LEU A 268 12.55 -6.53 15.38
CA LEU A 268 12.83 -7.03 16.70
C LEU A 268 13.01 -8.53 16.62
N VAL A 269 14.18 -9.00 17.02
CA VAL A 269 14.44 -10.44 17.18
C VAL A 269 14.28 -10.77 18.66
N LEU A 270 13.39 -11.72 18.98
CA LEU A 270 12.93 -11.92 20.34
C LEU A 270 12.63 -13.40 20.65
N ARG A 271 12.57 -13.74 21.93
CA ARG A 271 12.09 -15.04 22.37
C ARG A 271 10.55 -15.07 22.32
N PRO A 272 9.95 -16.26 22.15
CA PRO A 272 8.49 -16.40 22.14
C PRO A 272 7.78 -15.77 23.34
N ASP A 273 8.36 -15.86 24.54
CA ASP A 273 7.82 -15.31 25.79
C ASP A 273 7.85 -13.77 25.85
N GLN A 274 8.61 -13.12 24.99
CA GLN A 274 8.71 -11.65 24.89
C GLN A 274 7.74 -11.04 23.88
N LEU A 275 7.05 -11.85 23.06
CA LEU A 275 6.28 -11.40 21.91
C LEU A 275 5.20 -10.37 22.28
N GLU A 276 4.41 -10.66 23.32
CA GLU A 276 3.31 -9.78 23.73
C GLU A 276 3.81 -8.40 24.18
N GLU A 277 4.84 -8.37 25.02
CA GLU A 277 5.40 -7.11 25.55
C GLU A 277 6.06 -6.29 24.45
N GLU A 278 6.81 -6.92 23.56
CA GLU A 278 7.48 -6.23 22.45
C GLU A 278 6.47 -5.73 21.43
N PHE A 279 5.39 -6.48 21.16
CA PHE A 279 4.30 -6.01 20.29
C PHE A 279 3.59 -4.78 20.89
N LYS A 280 3.32 -4.79 22.20
CA LYS A 280 2.81 -3.63 22.95
C LYS A 280 3.71 -2.41 22.77
N GLY A 281 5.01 -2.60 22.93
CA GLY A 281 6.00 -1.55 22.76
C GLY A 281 5.98 -0.95 21.34
N CYS A 282 5.92 -1.79 20.30
CA CYS A 282 5.80 -1.36 18.92
C CYS A 282 4.52 -0.55 18.66
N LEU A 283 3.39 -1.01 19.17
CA LEU A 283 2.10 -0.32 19.01
C LEU A 283 2.07 1.01 19.75
N ALA A 284 2.62 1.05 20.97
CA ALA A 284 2.72 2.28 21.76
C ALA A 284 3.60 3.32 21.05
N LEU A 285 4.74 2.90 20.50
CA LEU A 285 5.64 3.77 19.73
C LEU A 285 4.96 4.33 18.48
N ALA A 286 4.26 3.49 17.72
CA ALA A 286 3.51 3.92 16.53
C ALA A 286 2.41 4.92 16.89
N LYS A 287 1.62 4.63 17.94
CA LYS A 287 0.59 5.56 18.43
C LYS A 287 1.18 6.88 18.91
N TYR A 288 2.31 6.85 19.60
CA TYR A 288 3.02 8.06 20.03
C TYR A 288 3.48 8.90 18.83
N CYS A 289 4.11 8.26 17.83
CA CYS A 289 4.57 8.96 16.64
C CYS A 289 3.40 9.59 15.86
N LEU A 290 2.34 8.83 15.58
CA LEU A 290 1.17 9.32 14.86
C LEU A 290 0.41 10.40 15.66
N GLY A 291 0.31 10.25 16.98
CA GLY A 291 -0.31 11.25 17.86
C GLY A 291 0.47 12.56 17.88
N THR A 292 1.80 12.52 17.96
CA THR A 292 2.66 13.69 17.97
C THR A 292 2.55 14.52 16.69
N VAL A 293 2.38 13.86 15.54
CA VAL A 293 2.19 14.55 14.26
C VAL A 293 0.71 14.88 13.97
N GLY A 294 -0.22 14.51 14.88
CA GLY A 294 -1.65 14.84 14.79
C GLY A 294 -2.47 13.99 13.82
N LEU A 295 -2.00 12.81 13.46
CA LEU A 295 -2.70 11.91 12.52
C LEU A 295 -3.49 10.78 13.21
N LEU A 296 -3.18 10.46 14.47
CA LEU A 296 -3.70 9.27 15.17
C LEU A 296 -5.23 9.20 15.25
N ASP A 297 -5.89 10.33 15.56
CA ASP A 297 -7.34 10.38 15.79
C ASP A 297 -8.16 10.00 14.55
N LYS A 298 -7.57 10.07 13.36
CA LYS A 298 -8.20 9.69 12.08
C LYS A 298 -7.75 8.32 11.58
N CYS A 299 -6.90 7.64 12.35
CA CYS A 299 -6.44 6.31 11.99
C CYS A 299 -7.47 5.25 12.36
N THR A 300 -7.52 4.21 11.54
CA THR A 300 -8.25 2.97 11.79
C THR A 300 -7.26 1.81 11.84
N PHE A 301 -7.63 0.74 12.54
CA PHE A 301 -6.78 -0.44 12.67
C PHE A 301 -7.40 -1.58 11.86
N ARG A 302 -6.55 -2.31 11.11
CA ARG A 302 -6.96 -3.48 10.35
C ARG A 302 -6.06 -4.66 10.68
N PHE A 303 -6.67 -5.74 11.13
CA PHE A 303 -5.99 -7.02 11.31
C PHE A 303 -6.05 -7.80 10.00
N SER A 304 -4.93 -7.82 9.29
CA SER A 304 -4.79 -8.47 7.99
C SER A 304 -4.38 -9.92 8.16
N GLN A 305 -5.23 -10.81 7.69
CA GLN A 305 -5.14 -12.26 7.84
C GLN A 305 -4.86 -12.94 6.50
N TRP A 306 -4.36 -14.16 6.55
CA TRP A 306 -4.21 -14.99 5.37
C TRP A 306 -5.57 -15.54 4.90
N ASP A 307 -5.61 -15.98 3.64
CA ASP A 307 -6.71 -16.80 3.11
C ASP A 307 -6.16 -18.17 2.73
N PRO A 308 -6.54 -19.26 3.44
CA PRO A 308 -6.09 -20.61 3.13
C PRO A 308 -6.61 -21.10 1.77
N ALA A 309 -7.64 -20.46 1.22
CA ALA A 309 -8.22 -20.78 -0.08
C ALA A 309 -7.62 -19.96 -1.24
N ASN A 310 -6.61 -19.12 -0.99
CA ASN A 310 -5.99 -18.31 -2.03
C ASN A 310 -5.37 -19.19 -3.13
N PRO A 311 -5.85 -19.06 -4.41
CA PRO A 311 -5.43 -19.95 -5.50
C PRO A 311 -4.00 -19.67 -5.99
N ASN A 312 -3.42 -18.53 -5.65
CA ASN A 312 -2.12 -18.07 -6.14
C ASN A 312 -0.94 -18.56 -5.31
N ASN A 313 -1.18 -19.40 -4.29
CA ASN A 313 -0.15 -19.89 -3.37
C ASN A 313 0.76 -18.77 -2.80
N LYS A 314 0.14 -17.66 -2.45
CA LYS A 314 0.81 -16.43 -1.99
C LYS A 314 1.52 -16.60 -0.66
N TYR A 315 1.03 -17.51 0.18
CA TYR A 315 1.44 -17.65 1.58
C TYR A 315 2.40 -18.82 1.79
N GLU A 316 3.40 -18.61 2.61
CA GLU A 316 4.38 -19.62 2.99
C GLU A 316 4.10 -20.17 4.39
N GLY A 317 4.68 -21.34 4.70
CA GLY A 317 4.49 -22.02 5.99
C GLY A 317 3.31 -22.99 6.01
N THR A 318 3.04 -23.55 7.18
CA THR A 318 1.94 -24.50 7.40
C THR A 318 0.70 -23.83 7.97
N ALA A 319 -0.47 -24.47 7.83
CA ALA A 319 -1.71 -23.97 8.40
C ALA A 319 -1.59 -23.79 9.93
N GLU A 320 -0.91 -24.70 10.61
CA GLU A 320 -0.69 -24.63 12.07
C GLU A 320 0.14 -23.41 12.46
N GLN A 321 1.17 -23.05 11.68
CA GLN A 321 1.98 -21.85 11.92
C GLN A 321 1.14 -20.59 11.73
N TRP A 322 0.29 -20.54 10.71
CA TRP A 322 -0.61 -19.43 10.46
C TRP A 322 -1.66 -19.27 11.56
N ASP A 323 -2.31 -20.38 11.94
CA ASP A 323 -3.30 -20.37 13.02
C ASP A 323 -2.68 -19.92 14.35
N HIS A 324 -1.47 -20.36 14.63
CA HIS A 324 -0.73 -19.94 15.83
C HIS A 324 -0.39 -18.44 15.78
N ALA A 325 0.16 -17.94 14.67
CA ALA A 325 0.52 -16.55 14.53
C ALA A 325 -0.71 -15.62 14.59
N GLN A 326 -1.80 -15.99 13.91
CA GLN A 326 -3.04 -15.20 13.90
C GLN A 326 -3.74 -15.18 15.26
N SER A 327 -3.89 -16.35 15.89
CA SER A 327 -4.51 -16.45 17.22
C SER A 327 -3.69 -15.69 18.29
N THR A 328 -2.37 -15.71 18.19
CA THR A 328 -1.48 -14.95 19.07
C THR A 328 -1.68 -13.45 18.88
N MET A 329 -1.67 -12.97 17.62
CA MET A 329 -1.91 -11.55 17.33
C MET A 329 -3.32 -11.13 17.78
N GLU A 330 -4.34 -11.93 17.48
CA GLU A 330 -5.71 -11.64 17.90
C GLU A 330 -5.86 -11.51 19.41
N LYS A 331 -5.23 -12.43 20.17
CA LYS A 331 -5.19 -12.36 21.63
C LYS A 331 -4.56 -11.05 22.10
N ILE A 332 -3.38 -10.70 21.57
CA ILE A 332 -2.68 -9.46 21.93
C ILE A 332 -3.56 -8.23 21.65
N LEU A 333 -4.22 -8.19 20.49
CA LEU A 333 -5.08 -7.07 20.13
C LEU A 333 -6.31 -6.94 21.04
N LYS A 334 -6.90 -8.07 21.46
CA LYS A 334 -8.01 -8.11 22.42
C LYS A 334 -7.56 -7.67 23.82
N ASP A 335 -6.41 -8.15 24.27
CA ASP A 335 -5.85 -7.80 25.58
C ASP A 335 -5.46 -6.31 25.67
N LEU A 336 -5.16 -5.68 24.52
CA LEU A 336 -4.87 -4.25 24.40
C LEU A 336 -6.09 -3.37 24.10
N ASP A 337 -7.30 -3.96 24.06
CA ASP A 337 -8.55 -3.28 23.69
C ASP A 337 -8.43 -2.47 22.38
N VAL A 338 -7.78 -3.06 21.37
CA VAL A 338 -7.67 -2.44 20.04
C VAL A 338 -8.90 -2.77 19.22
N HIS A 339 -9.67 -1.75 18.85
CA HIS A 339 -10.78 -1.91 17.89
C HIS A 339 -10.22 -2.00 16.47
N TYR A 340 -10.45 -3.12 15.78
CA TYR A 340 -9.95 -3.37 14.44
C TYR A 340 -11.01 -3.96 13.50
N SER A 341 -10.84 -3.73 12.21
CA SER A 341 -11.52 -4.47 11.14
C SER A 341 -10.64 -5.65 10.70
N ILE A 342 -11.25 -6.69 10.12
CA ILE A 342 -10.52 -7.84 9.57
C ILE A 342 -10.38 -7.66 8.06
N GLY A 343 -9.15 -7.85 7.54
CA GLY A 343 -8.84 -7.93 6.12
C GLY A 343 -8.39 -9.35 5.77
N ILE A 344 -9.23 -10.11 5.06
CA ILE A 344 -8.89 -11.45 4.60
C ILE A 344 -8.07 -11.34 3.31
N ASP A 345 -7.05 -12.20 3.16
CA ASP A 345 -6.09 -12.22 2.03
C ASP A 345 -5.20 -10.94 1.93
N GLU A 346 -5.09 -10.21 3.04
CA GLU A 346 -4.29 -8.98 3.11
C GLU A 346 -2.98 -9.17 3.90
N ALA A 347 -2.73 -10.35 4.49
CA ALA A 347 -1.50 -10.64 5.21
C ALA A 347 -0.25 -10.59 4.31
N ALA A 348 0.93 -10.42 4.92
CA ALA A 348 2.19 -10.67 4.23
C ALA A 348 2.35 -12.18 3.95
N PHE A 349 3.20 -12.54 2.98
CA PHE A 349 3.37 -13.96 2.64
C PHE A 349 3.97 -14.80 3.80
N TYR A 350 4.59 -14.15 4.76
CA TYR A 350 5.28 -14.76 5.91
C TYR A 350 4.59 -14.56 7.26
N GLY A 351 3.49 -13.83 7.34
CA GLY A 351 2.79 -13.65 8.62
C GLY A 351 1.67 -12.62 8.62
N PRO A 352 0.82 -12.66 9.66
CA PRO A 352 -0.26 -11.71 9.86
C PRO A 352 0.26 -10.34 10.24
N LYS A 353 -0.55 -9.29 9.99
CA LYS A 353 -0.15 -7.92 10.27
C LYS A 353 -1.29 -7.08 10.85
N LEU A 354 -0.92 -6.14 11.71
CA LEU A 354 -1.74 -5.02 12.11
C LEU A 354 -1.37 -3.81 11.25
N ASP A 355 -2.30 -3.36 10.42
CA ASP A 355 -2.17 -2.16 9.62
C ASP A 355 -2.88 -0.99 10.31
N ILE A 356 -2.16 0.12 10.52
CA ILE A 356 -2.72 1.39 10.94
C ILE A 356 -2.95 2.21 9.68
N GLN A 357 -4.21 2.42 9.36
CA GLN A 357 -4.66 3.06 8.13
C GLN A 357 -5.13 4.48 8.37
N TYR A 358 -4.91 5.33 7.39
CA TYR A 358 -5.34 6.72 7.38
C TYR A 358 -6.14 7.02 6.12
N LYS A 359 -7.23 7.78 6.25
CA LYS A 359 -8.02 8.23 5.11
C LYS A 359 -7.48 9.55 4.56
N ASN A 360 -7.08 9.55 3.29
CA ASN A 360 -6.71 10.78 2.62
C ASN A 360 -7.93 11.71 2.42
N VAL A 361 -7.69 12.92 1.91
CA VAL A 361 -8.74 13.93 1.69
C VAL A 361 -9.86 13.48 0.75
N TYR A 362 -9.62 12.45 -0.07
CA TYR A 362 -10.62 11.85 -0.95
C TYR A 362 -11.34 10.66 -0.32
N GLY A 363 -11.06 10.33 0.93
CA GLY A 363 -11.67 9.22 1.66
C GLY A 363 -11.07 7.84 1.34
N LYS A 364 -9.99 7.76 0.56
CA LYS A 364 -9.27 6.51 0.30
C LYS A 364 -8.39 6.18 1.50
N GLU A 365 -8.48 4.93 1.98
CA GLU A 365 -7.61 4.42 3.04
C GLU A 365 -6.28 3.94 2.46
N ASP A 366 -5.19 4.35 3.10
CA ASP A 366 -3.84 3.87 2.82
C ASP A 366 -3.16 3.50 4.15
N THR A 367 -2.34 2.46 4.15
CA THR A 367 -1.59 2.05 5.33
C THR A 367 -0.44 3.02 5.60
N LEU A 368 -0.40 3.59 6.82
CA LEU A 368 0.71 4.41 7.30
C LEU A 368 1.78 3.57 8.01
N VAL A 369 1.34 2.78 8.98
CA VAL A 369 2.21 1.97 9.85
C VAL A 369 1.75 0.53 9.80
N THR A 370 2.70 -0.38 9.79
CA THR A 370 2.44 -1.83 9.86
C THR A 370 3.28 -2.45 10.98
N ILE A 371 2.67 -3.38 11.73
CA ILE A 371 3.35 -4.23 12.70
C ILE A 371 3.01 -5.67 12.33
N GLN A 372 4.02 -6.51 12.08
CA GLN A 372 3.86 -7.88 11.59
C GLN A 372 4.55 -8.86 12.53
N ILE A 373 3.94 -10.02 12.74
CA ILE A 373 4.56 -11.15 13.45
C ILE A 373 5.05 -12.14 12.40
N ASP A 374 6.32 -12.49 12.47
CA ASP A 374 6.98 -13.40 11.56
C ASP A 374 7.59 -14.57 12.39
N MET A 375 7.13 -15.76 12.10
CA MET A 375 7.58 -17.02 12.71
C MET A 375 8.31 -17.93 11.71
N LEU A 376 8.57 -17.45 10.50
CA LEU A 376 9.09 -18.26 9.37
C LEU A 376 10.50 -17.86 8.92
N LEU A 377 10.76 -16.57 8.76
CA LEU A 377 12.01 -16.11 8.14
C LEU A 377 13.24 -16.37 9.01
N ALA A 378 13.10 -16.44 10.34
CA ALA A 378 14.21 -16.78 11.21
C ALA A 378 14.83 -18.16 10.86
N GLU A 379 13.99 -19.17 10.61
CA GLU A 379 14.44 -20.51 10.21
C GLU A 379 15.11 -20.48 8.83
N ARG A 380 14.53 -19.80 7.86
CA ARG A 380 15.08 -19.68 6.48
C ARG A 380 16.47 -19.07 6.46
N PHE A 381 16.70 -18.07 7.31
CA PHE A 381 18.00 -17.42 7.45
C PHE A 381 18.96 -18.15 8.38
N GLY A 382 18.55 -19.29 8.97
CA GLY A 382 19.36 -20.02 9.95
C GLY A 382 19.62 -19.23 11.23
N MET A 383 18.71 -18.31 11.58
CA MET A 383 18.80 -17.53 12.81
C MET A 383 18.42 -18.42 14.01
N TYR A 384 19.24 -18.41 15.04
CA TYR A 384 18.95 -19.07 16.32
C TYR A 384 19.62 -18.31 17.45
N TYR A 385 19.15 -18.54 18.65
CA TYR A 385 19.83 -18.12 19.88
C TYR A 385 20.09 -19.36 20.76
N ILE A 386 21.05 -19.24 21.69
CA ILE A 386 21.28 -20.27 22.70
C ILE A 386 20.38 -19.95 23.89
N ASP A 387 19.54 -20.90 24.27
CA ASP A 387 18.65 -20.82 25.42
C ASP A 387 19.38 -20.97 26.77
N GLU A 388 18.66 -20.92 27.88
CA GLU A 388 19.20 -21.06 29.23
C GLU A 388 19.80 -22.44 29.50
N ASN A 389 19.39 -23.45 28.72
CA ASN A 389 19.85 -24.85 28.85
C ASN A 389 21.00 -25.14 27.86
N GLY A 390 21.46 -24.18 27.10
CA GLY A 390 22.51 -24.37 26.11
C GLY A 390 22.04 -24.93 24.76
N ASN A 391 20.73 -25.03 24.53
CA ASN A 391 20.17 -25.52 23.27
C ASN A 391 19.96 -24.39 22.27
N LYS A 392 19.95 -24.74 20.98
CA LYS A 392 19.52 -23.84 19.92
C LYS A 392 18.01 -23.69 19.92
N ALA A 393 17.53 -22.45 19.93
CA ALA A 393 16.12 -22.12 19.83
C ALA A 393 15.89 -21.09 18.71
N LEU A 394 14.74 -21.18 18.02
CA LEU A 394 14.34 -20.23 16.98
C LEU A 394 13.75 -18.98 17.62
N PRO A 395 14.22 -17.79 17.25
CA PRO A 395 13.57 -16.54 17.64
C PRO A 395 12.31 -16.27 16.80
N TYR A 396 11.40 -15.47 17.36
CA TYR A 396 10.37 -14.79 16.59
C TYR A 396 10.86 -13.42 16.14
N ILE A 397 10.22 -12.86 15.10
CA ILE A 397 10.57 -11.56 14.56
C ILE A 397 9.31 -10.69 14.54
N ILE A 398 9.43 -9.45 14.98
CA ILE A 398 8.43 -8.41 14.71
C ILE A 398 9.01 -7.45 13.69
N HIS A 399 8.33 -7.29 12.55
CA HIS A 399 8.57 -6.20 11.61
C HIS A 399 7.70 -5.03 12.01
N ARG A 400 8.27 -3.86 12.11
CA ARG A 400 7.50 -2.67 12.48
C ARG A 400 7.98 -1.41 11.78
N THR A 401 7.09 -0.44 11.67
CA THR A 401 7.45 0.94 11.38
C THR A 401 6.98 1.84 12.53
N SER A 402 7.69 2.94 12.79
CA SER A 402 7.30 3.89 13.84
C SER A 402 6.36 4.98 13.31
N LEU A 403 6.73 5.60 12.19
CA LEU A 403 5.96 6.63 11.50
C LEU A 403 5.59 6.20 10.08
N GLY A 404 6.17 5.11 9.59
CA GLY A 404 6.02 4.62 8.22
C GLY A 404 6.91 5.34 7.22
N CYS A 405 6.41 5.50 6.00
CA CYS A 405 7.10 6.20 4.91
C CYS A 405 7.02 7.70 5.11
N TYR A 406 8.16 8.39 5.16
CA TYR A 406 8.24 9.82 5.43
C TYR A 406 7.62 10.66 4.31
N GLU A 407 7.77 10.27 3.06
CA GLU A 407 7.15 10.96 1.91
C GLU A 407 5.62 10.89 1.99
N ARG A 408 5.08 9.71 2.31
CA ARG A 408 3.64 9.51 2.52
C ARG A 408 3.13 10.29 3.71
N THR A 409 3.86 10.28 4.81
CA THR A 409 3.52 11.06 6.01
C THR A 409 3.52 12.55 5.71
N LEU A 410 4.51 13.06 4.96
CA LEU A 410 4.52 14.47 4.52
C LEU A 410 3.28 14.80 3.67
N ALA A 411 2.87 13.92 2.74
CA ALA A 411 1.65 14.12 1.96
C ALA A 411 0.44 14.31 2.87
N TYR A 412 0.25 13.41 3.84
CA TYR A 412 -0.87 13.49 4.77
C TYR A 412 -0.79 14.69 5.71
N LEU A 413 0.39 15.12 6.12
CA LEU A 413 0.55 16.34 6.91
C LEU A 413 0.18 17.59 6.10
N ILE A 414 0.56 17.65 4.81
CA ILE A 414 0.13 18.73 3.92
C ILE A 414 -1.39 18.76 3.81
N GLU A 415 -2.03 17.61 3.64
CA GLU A 415 -3.49 17.49 3.53
C GLU A 415 -4.19 17.83 4.85
N GLU A 416 -3.69 17.31 5.97
CA GLU A 416 -4.30 17.51 7.30
C GLU A 416 -4.27 18.95 7.72
N TYR A 417 -3.12 19.59 7.58
CA TYR A 417 -2.89 20.97 7.99
C TYR A 417 -3.13 22.00 6.88
N ALA A 418 -3.62 21.57 5.69
CA ALA A 418 -3.78 22.43 4.51
C ALA A 418 -2.51 23.27 4.20
N GLY A 419 -1.34 22.66 4.40
CA GLY A 419 -0.02 23.28 4.21
C GLY A 419 0.51 24.10 5.39
N ALA A 420 -0.29 24.41 6.40
CA ALA A 420 0.10 25.18 7.59
C ALA A 420 0.59 24.24 8.71
N LEU A 421 1.77 23.65 8.52
CA LEU A 421 2.35 22.68 9.47
C LEU A 421 2.55 23.26 10.87
N PRO A 422 2.50 22.42 11.93
CA PRO A 422 2.86 22.83 13.28
C PRO A 422 4.25 23.47 13.32
N THR A 423 4.46 24.47 14.19
CA THR A 423 5.69 25.28 14.21
C THR A 423 6.97 24.45 14.25
N TRP A 424 6.99 23.36 15.03
CA TRP A 424 8.18 22.51 15.16
C TRP A 424 8.52 21.73 13.86
N LEU A 425 7.53 21.49 12.98
CA LEU A 425 7.68 20.87 11.67
C LEU A 425 7.78 21.88 10.54
N ALA A 426 7.35 23.12 10.75
CA ALA A 426 7.33 24.13 9.71
C ALA A 426 8.76 24.37 9.16
N PRO A 427 8.95 24.38 7.83
CA PRO A 427 10.27 24.61 7.24
C PRO A 427 10.80 26.00 7.52
N GLU A 428 9.90 26.97 7.71
CA GLU A 428 10.17 28.32 8.11
C GLU A 428 9.35 28.63 9.36
N GLN A 429 10.00 28.79 10.50
CA GLN A 429 9.36 28.96 11.81
C GLN A 429 9.15 30.42 12.17
N VAL A 430 9.99 31.30 11.71
CA VAL A 430 9.94 32.75 11.96
C VAL A 430 10.44 33.50 10.73
N ARG A 431 9.69 34.52 10.31
CA ARG A 431 10.11 35.47 9.27
C ARG A 431 10.07 36.87 9.78
N PHE A 432 11.19 37.57 9.67
CA PHE A 432 11.26 39.01 9.94
C PHE A 432 10.87 39.78 8.69
N LEU A 433 9.91 40.67 8.81
CA LEU A 433 9.52 41.59 7.74
C LEU A 433 10.16 42.94 8.06
N PRO A 434 11.09 43.46 7.22
CA PRO A 434 11.77 44.74 7.44
C PRO A 434 10.80 45.92 7.23
#